data_fddbc25b8031ee7dca8ddc25707d2318
#
_entry.id   fddbc25b8031ee7dca8ddc25707d2318
#
_cell.length_a   1.000
_cell.length_b   1.000
_cell.length_c   1.000
_cell.angle_alpha   90.00
_cell.angle_beta   90.00
_cell.angle_gamma   90.00
#
_symmetry.space_group_name_H-M   'P 1'
#
loop_
_entity.id
_entity.type
_entity.pdbx_description
1 polymer ?
#
loop_
_entity_poly.entity_id
_entity_poly.type
_entity_poly.pdbx_seq_one_letter_code
_entity_poly.pdbx_strand_id
1 'polypeptide(L)'
;MLRLIGVGCLALSAIMTSCNDTDDNPEYREAAVTNLVTYVGMTDGAVFDYISIDDATPARLYTGVQMDGNVVAGQRYLMTYIPVGGDESASGFVEPTSLAAVTTMDVSDKDISRYPDWDKSGVYLLSAWRAGSYLNIRCKLAFSESPRVLALVPSAEDEGVLYLVHQAPADATFDRVYYISFDLTRYLSEHQSLDAIEVHINNTNLKENVLTFLL
;
A
#
# COMPACT_ATOMS: atom_id res chain seq x y z
N MET A 1 -56.25 -23.86 24.32
CA MET A 1 -56.57 -23.48 22.90
C MET A 1 -55.33 -22.98 22.24
N LEU A 2 -54.82 -23.80 21.37
CA LEU A 2 -53.58 -23.60 20.63
C LEU A 2 -53.87 -22.80 19.34
N ARG A 3 -53.13 -21.72 19.07
CA ARG A 3 -53.09 -21.14 17.73
C ARG A 3 -51.63 -20.88 17.34
N LEU A 4 -51.14 -21.74 16.46
CA LEU A 4 -49.96 -21.54 15.65
C LEU A 4 -50.22 -20.40 14.64
N ILE A 5 -49.26 -19.47 14.54
CA ILE A 5 -49.16 -18.55 13.41
C ILE A 5 -47.85 -18.87 12.73
N GLY A 6 -47.93 -19.41 11.52
CA GLY A 6 -46.79 -19.69 10.67
C GLY A 6 -46.28 -18.40 10.02
N VAL A 7 -45.00 -18.21 10.10
CA VAL A 7 -44.28 -17.16 9.32
C VAL A 7 -43.73 -17.81 8.07
N GLY A 8 -44.28 -17.44 6.93
CA GLY A 8 -43.80 -17.88 5.62
C GLY A 8 -42.51 -17.11 5.23
N CYS A 9 -41.44 -17.87 5.04
CA CYS A 9 -40.23 -17.38 4.35
C CYS A 9 -40.50 -17.27 2.85
N LEU A 10 -40.56 -16.06 2.33
CA LEU A 10 -40.50 -15.82 0.89
C LEU A 10 -38.99 -15.88 0.48
N ALA A 11 -38.60 -16.95 -0.16
CA ALA A 11 -37.34 -17.05 -0.85
C ALA A 11 -37.45 -16.31 -2.19
N LEU A 12 -36.76 -15.16 -2.29
CA LEU A 12 -36.60 -14.44 -3.54
C LEU A 12 -35.49 -15.13 -4.33
N SER A 13 -35.85 -15.97 -5.28
CA SER A 13 -34.92 -16.57 -6.25
C SER A 13 -34.57 -15.51 -7.28
N ALA A 14 -33.37 -14.89 -7.17
CA ALA A 14 -32.80 -14.10 -8.25
C ALA A 14 -32.35 -15.05 -9.36
N ILE A 15 -33.07 -15.08 -10.46
CA ILE A 15 -32.68 -15.76 -11.69
C ILE A 15 -31.61 -14.90 -12.34
N MET A 16 -30.34 -15.28 -12.19
CA MET A 16 -29.27 -14.75 -13.01
C MET A 16 -29.39 -15.39 -14.39
N THR A 17 -29.90 -14.65 -15.35
CA THR A 17 -29.78 -15.01 -16.77
C THR A 17 -28.33 -14.86 -17.18
N SER A 18 -27.59 -15.97 -17.15
CA SER A 18 -26.30 -16.11 -17.80
C SER A 18 -26.52 -16.00 -19.29
N CYS A 19 -25.95 -14.99 -19.93
CA CYS A 19 -25.75 -15.00 -21.37
C CYS A 19 -24.81 -16.15 -21.72
N ASN A 20 -25.36 -17.09 -22.47
CA ASN A 20 -24.66 -18.26 -22.96
C ASN A 20 -23.95 -17.86 -24.26
N ASP A 21 -22.73 -17.33 -24.16
CA ASP A 21 -21.79 -17.32 -25.27
C ASP A 21 -21.06 -18.65 -25.26
N THR A 22 -21.45 -19.52 -26.17
CA THR A 22 -20.79 -20.79 -26.48
C THR A 22 -19.51 -20.52 -27.25
N ASP A 23 -18.44 -20.18 -26.55
CA ASP A 23 -17.09 -20.43 -26.94
C ASP A 23 -16.47 -21.39 -25.92
N ASP A 24 -16.41 -22.67 -26.29
CA ASP A 24 -15.83 -23.78 -25.52
C ASP A 24 -14.29 -23.66 -25.43
N ASN A 25 -13.79 -22.54 -24.94
CA ASN A 25 -12.43 -22.43 -24.42
C ASN A 25 -12.48 -21.54 -23.21
N PRO A 26 -12.43 -22.06 -21.97
CA PRO A 26 -12.15 -21.22 -20.85
C PRO A 26 -10.70 -20.74 -20.99
N GLU A 27 -10.49 -19.62 -21.71
CA GLU A 27 -9.30 -18.83 -21.48
C GLU A 27 -9.35 -18.48 -20.00
N TYR A 28 -8.58 -19.20 -19.21
CA TYR A 28 -8.20 -18.79 -17.88
C TYR A 28 -7.54 -17.42 -18.04
N ARG A 29 -8.32 -16.36 -17.94
CA ARG A 29 -7.77 -15.03 -17.74
C ARG A 29 -7.15 -15.06 -16.37
N GLU A 30 -5.84 -15.27 -16.35
CA GLU A 30 -5.07 -15.18 -15.14
C GLU A 30 -5.42 -13.86 -14.46
N ALA A 31 -5.81 -13.93 -13.18
CA ALA A 31 -6.23 -12.75 -12.45
C ALA A 31 -5.06 -11.77 -12.33
N ALA A 32 -5.28 -10.51 -12.71
CA ALA A 32 -4.27 -9.48 -12.54
C ALA A 32 -4.06 -9.20 -11.06
N VAL A 33 -2.80 -9.16 -10.64
CA VAL A 33 -2.37 -8.88 -9.26
C VAL A 33 -1.82 -7.47 -9.19
N THR A 34 -2.10 -6.76 -8.10
CA THR A 34 -1.55 -5.41 -7.87
C THR A 34 -0.76 -5.38 -6.57
N ASN A 35 0.54 -5.08 -6.68
CA ASN A 35 1.46 -5.06 -5.55
C ASN A 35 2.35 -3.81 -5.54
N LEU A 36 2.84 -3.45 -4.34
CA LEU A 36 3.95 -2.53 -4.18
C LEU A 36 5.26 -3.29 -4.39
N VAL A 37 6.01 -2.90 -5.40
CA VAL A 37 7.27 -3.53 -5.78
C VAL A 37 8.41 -2.51 -5.78
N THR A 38 9.64 -2.98 -5.62
CA THR A 38 10.86 -2.15 -5.69
C THR A 38 11.61 -2.51 -6.97
N TYR A 39 11.90 -1.52 -7.80
CA TYR A 39 12.73 -1.75 -8.99
C TYR A 39 14.17 -2.01 -8.60
N VAL A 40 14.72 -3.13 -9.07
CA VAL A 40 16.10 -3.55 -8.73
C VAL A 40 17.08 -3.20 -9.85
N GLY A 41 16.66 -3.34 -11.09
CA GLY A 41 17.53 -3.12 -12.25
C GLY A 41 17.05 -3.87 -13.48
N MET A 42 17.94 -4.04 -14.47
CA MET A 42 17.67 -4.74 -15.71
C MET A 42 18.59 -5.94 -15.88
N THR A 43 17.99 -7.09 -16.20
CA THR A 43 18.69 -8.30 -16.63
C THR A 43 17.73 -9.01 -17.59
N ASP A 44 17.95 -8.90 -18.90
CA ASP A 44 17.03 -9.42 -19.95
C ASP A 44 15.57 -8.93 -19.81
N GLY A 45 15.38 -7.75 -19.21
CA GLY A 45 14.11 -7.12 -18.84
C GLY A 45 14.20 -6.47 -17.47
N ALA A 46 13.15 -5.75 -17.08
CA ALA A 46 13.10 -5.12 -15.78
C ALA A 46 12.89 -6.15 -14.66
N VAL A 47 13.57 -5.96 -13.54
CA VAL A 47 13.53 -6.81 -12.37
C VAL A 47 12.99 -6.02 -11.18
N PHE A 48 12.04 -6.61 -10.48
CA PHE A 48 11.43 -6.02 -9.29
C PHE A 48 11.48 -6.99 -8.11
N ASP A 49 11.64 -6.46 -6.91
CA ASP A 49 11.47 -7.19 -5.66
C ASP A 49 10.08 -6.87 -5.08
N TYR A 50 9.34 -7.92 -4.75
CA TYR A 50 8.10 -7.87 -4.00
C TYR A 50 8.32 -8.44 -2.59
N ILE A 51 7.88 -7.72 -1.57
CA ILE A 51 7.93 -8.18 -0.18
C ILE A 51 6.49 -8.29 0.31
N SER A 52 6.09 -9.50 0.68
CA SER A 52 4.76 -9.76 1.25
C SER A 52 4.67 -9.29 2.70
N ILE A 53 3.46 -9.19 3.23
CA ILE A 53 3.23 -8.84 4.65
C ILE A 53 3.73 -9.98 5.56
N ASP A 54 3.56 -11.22 5.12
CA ASP A 54 3.79 -12.41 5.94
C ASP A 54 5.21 -12.97 5.78
N ASP A 55 5.93 -12.58 4.73
CA ASP A 55 7.28 -13.06 4.45
C ASP A 55 8.20 -11.87 4.13
N ALA A 56 9.19 -11.68 4.99
CA ALA A 56 10.19 -10.63 4.80
C ALA A 56 11.19 -10.94 3.67
N THR A 57 11.20 -12.18 3.14
CA THR A 57 12.08 -12.58 2.04
C THR A 57 11.54 -12.00 0.72
N PRO A 58 12.31 -11.17 0.01
CA PRO A 58 11.86 -10.64 -1.26
C PRO A 58 11.64 -11.73 -2.31
N ALA A 59 10.44 -11.77 -2.89
CA ALA A 59 10.18 -12.52 -4.10
C ALA A 59 10.60 -11.69 -5.32
N ARG A 60 11.35 -12.29 -6.24
CA ARG A 60 11.87 -11.60 -7.40
C ARG A 60 10.97 -11.81 -8.61
N LEU A 61 10.50 -10.69 -9.18
CA LEU A 61 9.64 -10.67 -10.35
C LEU A 61 10.46 -10.20 -11.57
N TYR A 62 10.38 -10.96 -12.64
CA TYR A 62 11.08 -10.70 -13.90
C TYR A 62 10.07 -10.32 -14.98
N THR A 63 10.30 -9.21 -15.65
CA THR A 63 9.48 -8.83 -16.81
C THR A 63 10.29 -9.05 -18.08
N GLY A 64 9.65 -9.57 -19.12
CA GLY A 64 10.29 -9.67 -20.44
C GLY A 64 10.39 -8.32 -21.17
N VAL A 65 10.00 -7.23 -20.51
CA VAL A 65 9.88 -5.90 -21.12
C VAL A 65 10.99 -4.98 -20.58
N GLN A 66 11.63 -4.27 -21.49
CA GLN A 66 12.51 -3.17 -21.09
C GLN A 66 11.66 -1.99 -20.66
N MET A 67 12.05 -1.36 -19.56
CA MET A 67 11.37 -0.15 -19.08
C MET A 67 11.93 1.06 -19.80
N ASP A 68 11.07 1.78 -20.50
CA ASP A 68 11.45 3.06 -21.12
C ASP A 68 11.59 4.15 -20.05
N GLY A 69 12.67 4.90 -20.10
CA GLY A 69 12.83 6.16 -19.37
C GLY A 69 13.29 6.02 -17.92
N ASN A 70 12.93 6.95 -17.09
CA ASN A 70 13.51 7.32 -15.80
C ASN A 70 13.18 6.35 -14.64
N VAL A 71 13.29 5.03 -14.84
CA VAL A 71 13.12 4.06 -13.76
C VAL A 71 14.40 4.02 -12.93
N VAL A 72 14.31 4.34 -11.66
CA VAL A 72 15.46 4.46 -10.76
C VAL A 72 15.51 3.24 -9.85
N ALA A 73 16.68 2.59 -9.76
CA ALA A 73 16.90 1.47 -8.84
C ALA A 73 16.62 1.92 -7.39
N GLY A 74 15.92 1.08 -6.63
CA GLY A 74 15.45 1.39 -5.28
C GLY A 74 14.10 2.15 -5.24
N GLN A 75 13.63 2.69 -6.36
CA GLN A 75 12.31 3.34 -6.42
C GLN A 75 11.19 2.30 -6.29
N ARG A 76 10.16 2.64 -5.52
CA ARG A 76 8.97 1.81 -5.37
C ARG A 76 7.88 2.18 -6.38
N TYR A 77 7.15 1.15 -6.80
CA TYR A 77 6.07 1.26 -7.77
C TYR A 77 4.84 0.47 -7.30
N LEU A 78 3.66 0.97 -7.63
CA LEU A 78 2.44 0.19 -7.65
C LEU A 78 2.38 -0.48 -9.03
N MET A 79 2.57 -1.77 -9.09
CA MET A 79 2.57 -2.57 -10.32
C MET A 79 1.34 -3.45 -10.37
N THR A 80 0.60 -3.38 -11.48
CA THR A 80 -0.41 -4.39 -11.82
C THR A 80 0.17 -5.28 -12.89
N TYR A 81 0.09 -6.59 -12.70
CA TYR A 81 0.70 -7.58 -13.59
C TYR A 81 -0.09 -8.88 -13.63
N ILE A 82 0.15 -9.68 -14.64
CA ILE A 82 -0.35 -11.04 -14.78
C ILE A 82 0.83 -11.99 -14.56
N PRO A 83 0.77 -12.92 -13.57
CA PRO A 83 1.79 -13.95 -13.40
C PRO A 83 1.84 -14.87 -14.62
N VAL A 84 3.03 -15.16 -15.13
CA VAL A 84 3.19 -16.12 -16.23
C VAL A 84 3.37 -17.52 -15.63
N GLY A 85 2.39 -18.41 -15.87
CA GLY A 85 2.41 -19.77 -15.33
C GLY A 85 1.50 -20.01 -14.12
N GLY A 86 0.70 -19.03 -13.71
CA GLY A 86 -0.45 -19.22 -12.81
C GLY A 86 -0.15 -19.33 -11.31
N ASP A 87 1.07 -19.03 -10.86
CA ASP A 87 1.40 -18.98 -9.44
C ASP A 87 1.50 -17.52 -8.96
N GLU A 88 0.46 -17.04 -8.28
CA GLU A 88 0.35 -15.66 -7.80
C GLU A 88 1.37 -15.29 -6.72
N SER A 89 1.95 -16.26 -6.04
CA SER A 89 2.82 -16.06 -4.88
C SER A 89 4.30 -16.30 -5.16
N ALA A 90 4.64 -16.90 -6.31
CA ALA A 90 6.01 -17.30 -6.60
C ALA A 90 6.82 -16.17 -7.25
N SER A 91 8.11 -16.17 -6.94
CA SER A 91 9.10 -15.46 -7.73
C SER A 91 9.07 -15.98 -9.17
N GLY A 92 8.93 -15.12 -10.16
CA GLY A 92 8.85 -15.62 -11.53
C GLY A 92 8.62 -14.53 -12.56
N PHE A 93 8.31 -14.97 -13.78
CA PHE A 93 8.02 -14.09 -14.88
C PHE A 93 6.62 -13.52 -14.76
N VAL A 94 6.51 -12.20 -15.02
CA VAL A 94 5.25 -11.47 -14.98
C VAL A 94 5.08 -10.57 -16.18
N GLU A 95 3.84 -10.33 -16.59
CA GLU A 95 3.46 -9.38 -17.63
C GLU A 95 2.88 -8.11 -16.97
N PRO A 96 3.64 -7.01 -16.85
CA PRO A 96 3.13 -5.76 -16.29
C PRO A 96 2.06 -5.18 -17.21
N THR A 97 0.91 -4.82 -16.62
CA THR A 97 -0.18 -4.10 -17.31
C THR A 97 -0.23 -2.62 -16.92
N SER A 98 0.25 -2.29 -15.73
CA SER A 98 0.44 -0.90 -15.31
C SER A 98 1.58 -0.77 -14.30
N LEU A 99 2.23 0.40 -14.30
CA LEU A 99 3.28 0.75 -13.37
C LEU A 99 3.17 2.24 -13.02
N ALA A 100 3.00 2.54 -11.73
CA ALA A 100 2.92 3.89 -11.23
C ALA A 100 3.93 4.10 -10.10
N ALA A 101 4.77 5.13 -10.20
CA ALA A 101 5.71 5.47 -9.14
C ALA A 101 4.98 5.81 -7.84
N VAL A 102 5.48 5.30 -6.72
CA VAL A 102 4.96 5.55 -5.39
C VAL A 102 5.86 6.55 -4.68
N THR A 103 5.26 7.53 -4.01
CA THR A 103 6.01 8.44 -3.15
C THR A 103 6.73 7.63 -2.08
N THR A 104 8.05 7.62 -2.14
CA THR A 104 8.91 6.87 -1.22
C THR A 104 9.83 7.84 -0.50
N MET A 105 9.90 7.75 0.81
CA MET A 105 10.66 8.65 1.68
C MET A 105 11.30 7.85 2.82
N ASP A 106 12.42 8.34 3.33
CA ASP A 106 13.02 7.85 4.57
C ASP A 106 12.31 8.42 5.81
N VAL A 107 12.53 7.83 6.96
CA VAL A 107 12.21 8.46 8.25
C VAL A 107 13.06 9.73 8.38
N SER A 108 12.43 10.82 8.79
CA SER A 108 13.08 12.13 8.93
C SER A 108 14.21 12.10 9.97
N ASP A 109 15.29 12.85 9.70
CA ASP A 109 16.33 13.14 10.69
C ASP A 109 15.89 14.17 11.75
N LYS A 110 14.74 14.82 11.53
CA LYS A 110 14.15 15.79 12.45
C LYS A 110 13.07 15.12 13.24
N ASP A 111 13.02 15.38 14.54
CA ASP A 111 11.97 14.92 15.42
C ASP A 111 10.70 15.76 15.33
N ILE A 112 9.64 15.29 16.02
CA ILE A 112 8.30 15.90 15.99
C ILE A 112 8.27 17.35 16.55
N SER A 113 9.24 17.77 17.36
CA SER A 113 9.30 19.14 17.89
C SER A 113 9.44 20.20 16.79
N ARG A 114 9.91 19.81 15.61
CA ARG A 114 10.01 20.68 14.43
C ARG A 114 8.69 20.83 13.66
N TYR A 115 7.67 20.08 14.04
CA TYR A 115 6.37 20.05 13.37
C TYR A 115 5.23 20.30 14.37
N PRO A 116 5.14 21.49 15.00
CA PRO A 116 4.13 21.78 16.02
C PRO A 116 2.69 21.64 15.49
N ASP A 117 2.53 21.70 14.18
CA ASP A 117 1.26 21.62 13.47
C ASP A 117 1.06 20.27 12.74
N TRP A 118 1.70 19.20 13.21
CA TRP A 118 1.69 17.89 12.57
C TRP A 118 0.28 17.31 12.40
N ASP A 119 -0.64 17.67 13.28
CA ASP A 119 -2.02 17.17 13.34
C ASP A 119 -3.06 18.12 12.72
N LYS A 120 -2.65 19.24 12.09
CA LYS A 120 -3.58 20.22 11.51
C LYS A 120 -4.33 19.70 10.28
N SER A 121 -3.69 18.85 9.47
CA SER A 121 -4.30 18.32 8.26
C SER A 121 -4.56 16.83 8.44
N GLY A 122 -5.83 16.45 8.52
CA GLY A 122 -6.22 15.07 8.69
C GLY A 122 -5.97 14.21 7.45
N VAL A 123 -5.83 12.93 7.66
CA VAL A 123 -5.65 11.89 6.64
C VAL A 123 -6.84 10.95 6.68
N TYR A 124 -7.51 10.69 5.56
CA TYR A 124 -8.49 9.61 5.49
C TYR A 124 -7.76 8.30 5.21
N LEU A 125 -7.53 7.51 6.25
CA LEU A 125 -6.74 6.28 6.19
C LEU A 125 -7.56 5.15 5.58
N LEU A 126 -7.06 4.53 4.51
CA LEU A 126 -7.66 3.35 3.88
C LEU A 126 -7.01 2.06 4.39
N SER A 127 -5.68 2.02 4.46
CA SER A 127 -4.89 0.94 5.04
C SER A 127 -3.49 1.39 5.37
N ALA A 128 -2.86 0.72 6.34
CA ALA A 128 -1.45 0.84 6.62
C ALA A 128 -0.91 -0.55 6.96
N TRP A 129 0.30 -0.88 6.46
CA TRP A 129 0.92 -2.17 6.70
C TRP A 129 2.45 -2.07 6.58
N ARG A 130 3.14 -2.95 7.27
CA ARG A 130 4.57 -3.13 7.13
C ARG A 130 4.87 -4.30 6.18
N ALA A 131 5.86 -4.14 5.32
CA ALA A 131 6.37 -5.20 4.46
C ALA A 131 7.90 -5.06 4.39
N GLY A 132 8.61 -5.98 5.02
CA GLY A 132 10.05 -5.87 5.23
C GLY A 132 10.40 -4.58 6.00
N SER A 133 11.31 -3.78 5.46
CA SER A 133 11.69 -2.48 6.01
C SER A 133 10.79 -1.32 5.61
N TYR A 134 9.69 -1.57 4.90
CA TYR A 134 8.80 -0.49 4.45
C TYR A 134 7.52 -0.42 5.28
N LEU A 135 7.20 0.79 5.75
CA LEU A 135 5.85 1.14 6.19
C LEU A 135 5.08 1.71 5.00
N ASN A 136 4.00 1.06 4.62
CA ASN A 136 3.17 1.46 3.50
C ASN A 136 1.84 2.04 4.01
N ILE A 137 1.42 3.15 3.44
CA ILE A 137 0.17 3.83 3.76
C ILE A 137 -0.62 4.04 2.48
N ARG A 138 -1.87 3.60 2.48
CA ARG A 138 -2.86 3.94 1.47
C ARG A 138 -3.89 4.86 2.10
N CYS A 139 -4.03 6.06 1.57
CA CYS A 139 -4.90 7.06 2.16
C CYS A 139 -5.53 7.95 1.08
N LYS A 140 -6.55 8.71 1.47
CA LYS A 140 -7.04 9.82 0.67
C LYS A 140 -6.50 11.12 1.24
N LEU A 141 -5.95 11.94 0.38
CA LEU A 141 -5.48 13.28 0.67
C LEU A 141 -6.07 14.24 -0.34
N ALA A 142 -6.36 15.46 0.08
CA ALA A 142 -6.82 16.50 -0.83
C ALA A 142 -5.76 16.78 -1.91
N PHE A 143 -6.18 16.73 -3.17
CA PHE A 143 -5.30 16.94 -4.32
C PHE A 143 -4.89 18.41 -4.45
N SER A 144 -3.61 18.62 -4.75
CA SER A 144 -3.04 19.90 -5.13
C SER A 144 -1.85 19.67 -6.05
N GLU A 145 -1.57 20.61 -6.93
CA GLU A 145 -0.35 20.67 -7.72
C GLU A 145 0.78 21.33 -6.93
N SER A 146 0.44 22.07 -5.87
CA SER A 146 1.42 22.69 -4.98
C SER A 146 2.08 21.63 -4.07
N PRO A 147 3.36 21.82 -3.72
CA PRO A 147 4.05 20.93 -2.79
C PRO A 147 3.34 20.84 -1.45
N ARG A 148 3.25 19.62 -0.90
CA ARG A 148 2.74 19.36 0.44
C ARG A 148 3.88 18.96 1.38
N VAL A 149 3.69 19.19 2.68
CA VAL A 149 4.55 18.58 3.68
C VAL A 149 3.99 17.19 3.96
N LEU A 150 4.84 16.20 3.76
CA LEU A 150 4.55 14.80 4.10
C LEU A 150 5.85 14.18 4.60
N ALA A 151 5.84 13.63 5.82
CA ALA A 151 7.00 12.99 6.41
C ALA A 151 6.59 11.99 7.48
N LEU A 152 7.41 10.99 7.73
CA LEU A 152 7.37 10.16 8.92
C LEU A 152 8.50 10.62 9.83
N VAL A 153 8.16 11.10 11.01
CA VAL A 153 9.13 11.75 11.91
C VAL A 153 9.15 11.07 13.28
N PRO A 154 10.33 10.87 13.90
CA PRO A 154 10.42 10.25 15.21
C PRO A 154 9.94 11.18 16.32
N SER A 155 9.52 10.58 17.44
CA SER A 155 9.36 11.27 18.72
C SER A 155 10.70 11.87 19.16
N ALA A 156 10.65 12.95 19.93
CA ALA A 156 11.82 13.52 20.59
C ALA A 156 12.18 12.78 21.89
N GLU A 157 11.21 12.08 22.49
CA GLU A 157 11.30 11.52 23.84
C GLU A 157 11.20 9.99 23.85
N ASP A 158 10.35 9.43 22.99
CA ASP A 158 10.00 8.01 23.01
C ASP A 158 10.57 7.26 21.80
N GLU A 159 11.47 6.34 22.06
CA GLU A 159 12.02 5.43 21.05
C GLU A 159 10.93 4.52 20.50
N GLY A 160 10.89 4.34 19.18
CA GLY A 160 9.87 3.51 18.52
C GLY A 160 8.56 4.24 18.22
N VAL A 161 8.38 5.48 18.67
CA VAL A 161 7.20 6.30 18.35
C VAL A 161 7.48 7.22 17.17
N LEU A 162 6.65 7.11 16.14
CA LEU A 162 6.73 7.88 14.91
C LEU A 162 5.42 8.66 14.67
N TYR A 163 5.52 9.77 13.97
CA TYR A 163 4.37 10.63 13.62
C TYR A 163 4.28 10.80 12.11
N LEU A 164 3.11 10.55 11.54
CA LEU A 164 2.83 10.92 10.15
C LEU A 164 2.47 12.40 10.09
N VAL A 165 3.42 13.21 9.70
CA VAL A 165 3.21 14.64 9.45
C VAL A 165 2.59 14.83 8.09
N HIS A 166 1.44 15.52 8.03
CA HIS A 166 0.80 15.93 6.79
C HIS A 166 0.31 17.36 6.92
N GLN A 167 0.69 18.20 5.94
CA GLN A 167 0.13 19.54 5.80
C GLN A 167 -0.39 19.72 4.38
N ALA A 168 -1.70 19.89 4.28
CA ALA A 168 -2.36 20.12 3.00
C ALA A 168 -2.03 21.52 2.48
N PRO A 169 -1.71 21.67 1.18
CA PRO A 169 -1.59 22.98 0.56
C PRO A 169 -2.91 23.76 0.60
N ALA A 170 -2.81 25.10 0.61
CA ALA A 170 -3.99 25.96 0.72
C ALA A 170 -4.93 25.88 -0.50
N ASP A 171 -4.41 25.47 -1.65
CA ASP A 171 -5.14 25.25 -2.91
C ASP A 171 -5.66 23.82 -3.07
N ALA A 172 -5.55 23.00 -2.04
CA ALA A 172 -6.02 21.64 -2.06
C ALA A 172 -7.54 21.57 -2.29
N THR A 173 -7.97 20.63 -3.16
CA THR A 173 -9.35 20.55 -3.66
C THR A 173 -9.98 19.20 -3.29
N PHE A 174 -10.24 18.34 -4.28
CA PHE A 174 -10.89 17.04 -4.07
C PHE A 174 -9.92 15.96 -3.62
N ASP A 175 -10.44 14.95 -2.93
CA ASP A 175 -9.62 13.85 -2.43
C ASP A 175 -9.20 12.88 -3.54
N ARG A 176 -7.92 12.47 -3.49
CA ARG A 176 -7.37 11.38 -4.30
C ARG A 176 -6.78 10.30 -3.41
N VAL A 177 -6.73 9.09 -3.93
CA VAL A 177 -6.03 7.97 -3.29
C VAL A 177 -4.54 8.08 -3.58
N TYR A 178 -3.75 8.02 -2.52
CA TYR A 178 -2.30 8.00 -2.56
C TYR A 178 -1.78 6.70 -1.95
N TYR A 179 -0.72 6.17 -2.53
CA TYR A 179 0.15 5.16 -1.94
C TYR A 179 1.46 5.84 -1.56
N ILE A 180 1.88 5.64 -0.33
CA ILE A 180 3.07 6.24 0.25
C ILE A 180 3.85 5.12 0.92
N SER A 181 5.17 5.08 0.71
CA SER A 181 6.07 4.15 1.38
C SER A 181 7.13 4.92 2.15
N PHE A 182 7.36 4.52 3.39
CA PHE A 182 8.47 5.01 4.20
C PHE A 182 9.49 3.89 4.37
N ASP A 183 10.73 4.16 3.99
CA ASP A 183 11.85 3.24 4.23
C ASP A 183 12.32 3.40 5.69
N LEU A 184 12.15 2.35 6.46
CA LEU A 184 12.54 2.29 7.87
C LEU A 184 13.96 1.74 8.05
N THR A 185 14.66 1.34 6.99
CA THR A 185 15.93 0.60 7.06
C THR A 185 16.94 1.30 7.96
N ARG A 186 17.17 2.59 7.76
CA ARG A 186 18.12 3.36 8.57
C ARG A 186 17.62 3.48 10.00
N TYR A 187 16.36 3.87 10.20
CA TYR A 187 15.79 4.02 11.53
C TYR A 187 15.88 2.73 12.34
N LEU A 188 15.51 1.58 11.76
CA LEU A 188 15.59 0.29 12.44
C LEU A 188 17.03 -0.17 12.69
N SER A 189 17.98 0.21 11.84
CA SER A 189 19.40 -0.10 12.08
C SER A 189 19.98 0.65 13.26
N GLU A 190 19.46 1.84 13.55
CA GLU A 190 19.85 2.68 14.70
C GLU A 190 19.13 2.26 15.99
N HIS A 191 17.97 1.55 15.87
CA HIS A 191 17.10 1.18 16.99
C HIS A 191 16.80 -0.33 17.01
N GLN A 192 17.87 -1.14 17.08
CA GLN A 192 17.80 -2.61 16.94
C GLN A 192 17.10 -3.34 18.10
N SER A 193 16.84 -2.65 19.21
CA SER A 193 16.17 -3.20 20.40
C SER A 193 14.66 -3.16 20.34
N LEU A 194 14.09 -2.53 19.31
CA LEU A 194 12.64 -2.40 19.18
C LEU A 194 12.00 -3.70 18.70
N ASP A 195 10.94 -4.12 19.37
CA ASP A 195 10.07 -5.22 18.94
C ASP A 195 8.88 -4.72 18.09
N ALA A 196 8.57 -3.42 18.20
CA ALA A 196 7.46 -2.77 17.49
C ALA A 196 7.73 -1.28 17.29
N ILE A 197 7.01 -0.69 16.33
CA ILE A 197 6.89 0.76 16.20
C ILE A 197 5.44 1.18 16.36
N GLU A 198 5.22 2.33 16.98
CA GLU A 198 3.93 3.00 17.06
C GLU A 198 3.91 4.19 16.10
N VAL A 199 2.87 4.29 15.28
CA VAL A 199 2.72 5.37 14.32
C VAL A 199 1.48 6.18 14.64
N HIS A 200 1.68 7.43 15.01
CA HIS A 200 0.62 8.39 15.26
C HIS A 200 0.19 9.03 13.93
N ILE A 201 -1.09 8.92 13.61
CA ILE A 201 -1.69 9.46 12.39
C ILE A 201 -2.91 10.29 12.78
N ASN A 202 -2.92 11.58 12.45
CA ASN A 202 -4.15 12.36 12.55
C ASN A 202 -5.14 11.89 11.49
N ASN A 203 -5.82 10.77 11.74
CA ASN A 203 -6.80 10.23 10.81
C ASN A 203 -8.20 10.80 11.06
N THR A 204 -9.01 10.90 10.00
CA THR A 204 -10.35 11.49 10.04
C THR A 204 -11.48 10.47 10.07
N ASN A 205 -11.17 9.16 10.01
CA ASN A 205 -12.16 8.10 9.80
C ASN A 205 -12.08 6.93 10.80
N LEU A 206 -11.02 6.82 11.58
CA LEU A 206 -10.88 5.81 12.61
C LEU A 206 -10.99 6.44 14.00
N LYS A 207 -11.31 5.60 14.99
CA LYS A 207 -11.39 6.04 16.40
C LYS A 207 -10.01 6.23 17.02
N GLU A 208 -9.05 5.41 16.58
CA GLU A 208 -7.70 5.37 17.12
C GLU A 208 -6.75 6.05 16.14
N ASN A 209 -5.90 6.91 16.67
CA ASN A 209 -4.90 7.66 15.92
C ASN A 209 -3.51 7.02 16.02
N VAL A 210 -3.38 5.89 16.69
CA VAL A 210 -2.13 5.15 16.88
C VAL A 210 -2.25 3.77 16.26
N LEU A 211 -1.29 3.41 15.43
CA LEU A 211 -1.17 2.08 14.83
C LEU A 211 0.15 1.46 15.28
N THR A 212 0.10 0.21 15.71
CA THR A 212 1.29 -0.56 16.14
C THR A 212 1.67 -1.56 15.06
N PHE A 213 2.96 -1.61 14.71
CA PHE A 213 3.52 -2.54 13.75
C PHE A 213 4.64 -3.34 14.41
N LEU A 214 4.52 -4.66 14.45
CA LEU A 214 5.57 -5.56 14.91
C LEU A 214 6.75 -5.56 13.92
N LEU A 215 7.98 -5.71 14.43
CA LEU A 215 9.22 -5.66 13.64
C LEU A 215 9.76 -7.04 13.33
#